data_c225649858ba9f4c6142cb1392c3977d
#
_entry.id   c225649858ba9f4c6142cb1392c3977d
#
_cell.length_a   1.000
_cell.length_b   1.000
_cell.length_c   1.000
_cell.angle_alpha   90.00
_cell.angle_beta   90.00
_cell.angle_gamma   90.00
#
_symmetry.space_group_name_H-M   'P 1'
#
loop_
_entity.id
_entity.type
_entity.pdbx_description
1 polymer ?
#
loop_
_entity_poly.entity_id
_entity_poly.type
_entity_poly.pdbx_seq_one_letter_code
_entity_poly.pdbx_strand_id
1 'polypeptide(L)'
;CIRDSDVLQQMSRERGFLDSQLYKTADLFGIDLSLTKAQRLALGEAEVSHAMTFTGVDVVANDPTRWKVENSWGEKNGDKGYFVMTDEWFSDFVYEVVVHKRYLTADQQALLATTPTELPAWDSLA
;
A
#
# COMPACT_ATOMS: atom_id res chain seq x y z
N CYS A 1 -8.58 2.92 -7.15
CA CYS A 1 -8.55 1.52 -6.74
C CYS A 1 -7.11 1.16 -6.42
N ILE A 2 -6.81 0.68 -5.22
CA ILE A 2 -5.55 0.01 -4.96
C ILE A 2 -5.71 -1.38 -5.55
N ARG A 3 -4.85 -1.71 -6.43
CA ARG A 3 -4.60 -3.07 -6.82
C ARG A 3 -3.27 -3.40 -6.19
N ASP A 4 -3.15 -4.40 -5.40
CA ASP A 4 -1.88 -4.96 -4.97
C ASP A 4 -1.15 -4.18 -3.85
N SER A 5 -1.56 -4.49 -2.64
CA SER A 5 -0.90 -4.11 -1.40
C SER A 5 -0.63 -5.35 -0.56
N ASP A 6 0.38 -5.31 0.29
CA ASP A 6 0.62 -6.34 1.30
C ASP A 6 -0.13 -6.01 2.59
N VAL A 7 -1.38 -6.45 2.68
CA VAL A 7 -2.23 -6.21 3.87
C VAL A 7 -1.91 -7.12 5.05
N LEU A 8 -0.94 -8.02 4.92
CA LEU A 8 -0.53 -8.88 6.05
C LEU A 8 0.45 -8.14 6.98
N GLN A 9 1.01 -7.03 6.53
CA GLN A 9 2.00 -6.25 7.27
C GLN A 9 1.35 -5.10 8.05
N GLN A 10 1.68 -4.99 9.34
CA GLN A 10 1.34 -3.83 10.17
C GLN A 10 -0.15 -3.40 10.05
N MET A 11 -1.07 -4.37 10.17
CA MET A 11 -2.50 -4.17 10.00
C MET A 11 -3.31 -4.72 11.19
N SER A 12 -4.33 -4.00 11.62
CA SER A 12 -5.36 -4.50 12.53
C SER A 12 -6.69 -4.62 11.79
N ARG A 13 -7.05 -5.85 11.44
CA ARG A 13 -8.29 -6.14 10.72
C ARG A 13 -9.54 -5.75 11.51
N GLU A 14 -9.56 -6.06 12.80
CA GLU A 14 -10.70 -5.75 13.68
C GLU A 14 -10.91 -4.25 13.81
N ARG A 15 -9.84 -3.50 14.03
CA ARG A 15 -9.88 -2.05 14.25
C ARG A 15 -9.91 -1.22 12.97
N GLY A 16 -9.57 -1.81 11.83
CA GLY A 16 -9.53 -1.13 10.54
C GLY A 16 -8.36 -0.15 10.39
N PHE A 17 -7.19 -0.50 10.91
CA PHE A 17 -5.98 0.32 10.79
C PHE A 17 -4.89 -0.38 9.97
N LEU A 18 -4.23 0.42 9.13
CA LEU A 18 -3.04 0.09 8.35
C LEU A 18 -2.00 1.19 8.66
N ASP A 19 -0.99 0.84 9.46
CA ASP A 19 -0.03 1.82 9.98
C ASP A 19 1.34 1.16 10.16
N SER A 20 2.38 1.68 9.52
CA SER A 20 3.75 1.11 9.57
C SER A 20 4.32 1.02 10.99
N GLN A 21 3.78 1.80 11.93
CA GLN A 21 4.20 1.80 13.33
C GLN A 21 3.23 1.07 14.28
N LEU A 22 2.30 0.28 13.74
CA LEU A 22 1.22 -0.32 14.52
C LEU A 22 1.74 -1.24 15.64
N TYR A 23 2.72 -2.07 15.36
CA TYR A 23 3.21 -3.09 16.29
C TYR A 23 4.61 -2.80 16.88
N LYS A 24 5.27 -1.72 16.54
CA LYS A 24 6.56 -1.27 17.12
C LYS A 24 7.55 -2.38 17.47
N THR A 25 7.65 -3.39 16.61
CA THR A 25 8.46 -4.60 16.85
C THR A 25 9.95 -4.25 17.00
N ALA A 26 10.43 -3.27 16.25
CA ALA A 26 11.80 -2.77 16.36
C ALA A 26 12.12 -2.24 17.77
N ASP A 27 11.19 -1.46 18.36
CA ASP A 27 11.33 -0.93 19.72
C ASP A 27 11.38 -2.05 20.77
N LEU A 28 10.51 -3.08 20.58
CA LEU A 28 10.42 -4.22 21.51
C LEU A 28 11.74 -5.00 21.59
N PHE A 29 12.39 -5.20 20.47
CA PHE A 29 13.64 -5.97 20.40
C PHE A 29 14.90 -5.12 20.43
N GLY A 30 14.79 -3.80 20.36
CA GLY A 30 15.92 -2.87 20.35
C GLY A 30 16.81 -3.03 19.10
N ILE A 31 16.24 -3.41 17.97
CA ILE A 31 16.93 -3.63 16.70
C ILE A 31 16.29 -2.79 15.59
N ASP A 32 17.06 -2.41 14.60
CA ASP A 32 16.54 -1.76 13.39
C ASP A 32 16.01 -2.83 12.43
N LEU A 33 14.71 -2.80 12.15
CA LEU A 33 14.01 -3.65 11.20
C LEU A 33 13.55 -2.88 9.95
N SER A 34 14.03 -1.65 9.77
CA SER A 34 13.64 -0.83 8.63
C SER A 34 14.15 -1.42 7.31
N LEU A 35 13.25 -1.52 6.36
CA LEU A 35 13.53 -1.92 4.98
C LEU A 35 12.87 -0.91 4.04
N THR A 36 13.56 -0.54 2.98
CA THR A 36 12.92 0.20 1.88
C THR A 36 11.94 -0.73 1.14
N LYS A 37 10.96 -0.15 0.44
CA LYS A 37 10.04 -0.90 -0.42
C LYS A 37 10.77 -1.84 -1.39
N ALA A 38 11.85 -1.36 -2.04
CA ALA A 38 12.65 -2.16 -2.95
C ALA A 38 13.34 -3.34 -2.25
N GLN A 39 13.84 -3.14 -1.02
CA GLN A 39 14.45 -4.22 -0.24
C GLN A 39 13.40 -5.26 0.18
N ARG A 40 12.20 -4.84 0.60
CA ARG A 40 11.11 -5.78 0.95
C ARG A 40 10.77 -6.70 -0.23
N LEU A 41 10.64 -6.13 -1.42
CA LEU A 41 10.37 -6.90 -2.63
C LEU A 41 11.53 -7.86 -2.96
N ALA A 42 12.77 -7.36 -2.96
CA ALA A 42 13.95 -8.16 -3.28
C ALA A 42 14.20 -9.33 -2.30
N LEU A 43 13.82 -9.16 -1.03
CA LEU A 43 13.97 -10.18 0.01
C LEU A 43 12.76 -11.11 0.16
N GLY A 44 11.67 -10.87 -0.57
CA GLY A 44 10.42 -11.60 -0.42
C GLY A 44 9.69 -11.33 0.89
N GLU A 45 10.00 -10.20 1.56
CA GLU A 45 9.30 -9.72 2.76
C GLU A 45 7.97 -9.03 2.45
N ALA A 46 7.70 -8.78 1.18
CA ALA A 46 6.48 -8.16 0.71
C ALA A 46 5.88 -8.99 -0.42
N GLU A 47 4.59 -9.23 -0.29
CA GLU A 47 3.79 -9.94 -1.29
C GLU A 47 2.59 -9.10 -1.70
N VAL A 48 2.35 -9.08 -2.99
CA VAL A 48 1.18 -8.45 -3.58
C VAL A 48 -0.05 -9.33 -3.33
N SER A 49 -0.80 -9.07 -2.26
CA SER A 49 -1.78 -10.01 -1.74
C SER A 49 -3.24 -9.53 -1.82
N HIS A 50 -3.51 -8.22 -1.87
CA HIS A 50 -4.87 -7.72 -1.69
C HIS A 50 -5.14 -6.37 -2.36
N ALA A 51 -6.35 -6.21 -2.89
CA ALA A 51 -6.84 -4.98 -3.52
C ALA A 51 -7.91 -4.29 -2.67
N MET A 52 -7.82 -2.96 -2.54
CA MET A 52 -8.81 -2.12 -1.85
C MET A 52 -9.17 -0.90 -2.69
N THR A 53 -10.20 -0.17 -2.31
CA THR A 53 -10.62 1.05 -3.00
C THR A 53 -10.35 2.28 -2.16
N PHE A 54 -9.58 3.25 -2.68
CA PHE A 54 -9.45 4.57 -2.06
C PHE A 54 -10.77 5.33 -2.15
N THR A 55 -11.28 5.81 -1.02
CA THR A 55 -12.54 6.56 -0.92
C THR A 55 -12.39 7.94 -0.30
N GLY A 56 -11.24 8.25 0.29
CA GLY A 56 -10.94 9.56 0.84
C GLY A 56 -9.47 9.73 1.17
N VAL A 57 -9.06 10.98 1.33
CA VAL A 57 -7.71 11.37 1.74
C VAL A 57 -7.81 12.54 2.72
N ASP A 58 -6.99 12.50 3.76
CA ASP A 58 -6.75 13.60 4.67
C ASP A 58 -5.44 14.29 4.28
N VAL A 59 -5.52 15.61 4.06
CA VAL A 59 -4.39 16.41 3.55
C VAL A 59 -4.09 17.54 4.54
N VAL A 60 -2.85 17.62 5.02
CA VAL A 60 -2.37 18.66 5.92
C VAL A 60 -1.22 19.39 5.23
N ALA A 61 -1.32 20.70 5.09
CA ALA A 61 -0.32 21.54 4.44
C ALA A 61 0.07 21.08 3.01
N ASN A 62 -0.88 20.57 2.24
CA ASN A 62 -0.77 19.97 0.90
C ASN A 62 -0.13 18.56 0.87
N ASP A 63 0.22 17.98 1.99
CA ASP A 63 0.74 16.61 2.06
C ASP A 63 -0.37 15.64 2.51
N PRO A 64 -0.56 14.49 1.85
CA PRO A 64 -1.45 13.45 2.33
C PRO A 64 -0.90 12.88 3.63
N THR A 65 -1.79 12.64 4.59
CA THR A 65 -1.42 12.07 5.90
C THR A 65 -2.11 10.75 6.16
N ARG A 66 -3.34 10.60 5.66
CA ARG A 66 -4.14 9.39 5.84
C ARG A 66 -5.04 9.17 4.64
N TRP A 67 -5.33 7.91 4.39
CA TRP A 67 -6.23 7.45 3.33
C TRP A 67 -7.38 6.68 3.93
N LYS A 68 -8.59 6.95 3.50
CA LYS A 68 -9.74 6.10 3.77
C LYS A 68 -9.87 5.08 2.65
N VAL A 69 -9.89 3.81 3.00
CA VAL A 69 -10.03 2.72 2.03
C VAL A 69 -11.26 1.87 2.34
N GLU A 70 -11.95 1.44 1.31
CA GLU A 70 -13.03 0.47 1.39
C GLU A 70 -12.46 -0.92 1.10
N ASN A 71 -12.73 -1.86 2.00
CA ASN A 71 -12.27 -3.23 1.90
C ASN A 71 -13.42 -4.18 1.55
N SER A 72 -13.08 -5.32 0.99
CA SER A 72 -14.05 -6.34 0.55
C SER A 72 -14.38 -7.41 1.61
N TRP A 73 -13.89 -7.27 2.84
CA TRP A 73 -14.05 -8.30 3.90
C TRP A 73 -15.36 -8.19 4.69
N GLY A 74 -16.27 -7.30 4.28
CA GLY A 74 -17.58 -7.10 4.90
C GLY A 74 -17.56 -6.16 6.09
N GLU A 75 -18.75 -5.72 6.48
CA GLU A 75 -19.00 -4.64 7.46
C GLU A 75 -18.54 -4.94 8.88
N LYS A 76 -18.25 -6.19 9.21
CA LYS A 76 -17.76 -6.60 10.54
C LYS A 76 -16.28 -6.28 10.77
N ASN A 77 -15.55 -5.89 9.73
CA ASN A 77 -14.14 -5.57 9.80
C ASN A 77 -13.97 -4.05 9.68
N GLY A 78 -13.11 -3.48 10.54
CA GLY A 78 -12.92 -2.05 10.62
C GLY A 78 -14.20 -1.28 10.97
N ASP A 79 -14.31 -0.05 10.47
CA ASP A 79 -15.54 0.74 10.60
C ASP A 79 -16.47 0.46 9.41
N LYS A 80 -17.38 -0.49 9.56
CA LYS A 80 -18.36 -0.90 8.54
C LYS A 80 -17.71 -1.23 7.17
N GLY A 81 -16.58 -1.93 7.21
CA GLY A 81 -15.83 -2.30 6.01
C GLY A 81 -14.79 -1.27 5.57
N TYR A 82 -14.71 -0.12 6.21
CA TYR A 82 -13.73 0.91 5.94
C TYR A 82 -12.53 0.83 6.87
N PHE A 83 -11.36 1.16 6.33
CA PHE A 83 -10.09 1.18 7.04
C PHE A 83 -9.43 2.55 6.89
N VAL A 84 -8.60 2.90 7.86
CA VAL A 84 -7.71 4.07 7.79
C VAL A 84 -6.29 3.57 7.56
N MET A 85 -5.66 4.08 6.52
CA MET A 85 -4.30 3.81 6.13
C MET A 85 -3.47 5.07 6.33
N THR A 86 -2.32 4.98 7.03
CA THR A 86 -1.38 6.10 7.09
C THR A 86 -0.67 6.26 5.74
N ASP A 87 -0.19 7.47 5.45
CA ASP A 87 0.58 7.72 4.22
C ASP A 87 1.94 7.01 4.25
N GLU A 88 2.51 6.81 5.43
CA GLU A 88 3.70 5.99 5.63
C GLU A 88 3.45 4.54 5.19
N TRP A 89 2.34 3.94 5.65
CA TRP A 89 1.96 2.59 5.24
C TRP A 89 1.67 2.50 3.73
N PHE A 90 1.01 3.50 3.16
CA PHE A 90 0.82 3.60 1.71
C PHE A 90 2.17 3.56 0.97
N SER A 91 3.14 4.33 1.45
CA SER A 91 4.47 4.40 0.86
C SER A 91 5.25 3.08 0.98
N ASP A 92 5.05 2.34 2.07
CA ASP A 92 5.75 1.09 2.33
C ASP A 92 5.15 -0.12 1.60
N PHE A 93 3.82 -0.23 1.54
CA PHE A 93 3.12 -1.49 1.22
C PHE A 93 2.12 -1.41 0.07
N VAL A 94 1.94 -0.27 -0.59
CA VAL A 94 1.14 -0.16 -1.81
C VAL A 94 2.03 -0.17 -3.03
N TYR A 95 1.90 -1.18 -3.88
CA TYR A 95 2.79 -1.41 -5.02
C TYR A 95 2.20 -0.94 -6.34
N GLU A 96 0.91 -1.09 -6.52
CA GLU A 96 0.22 -0.72 -7.75
C GLU A 96 -1.05 0.07 -7.45
N VAL A 97 -1.34 1.07 -8.28
CA VAL A 97 -2.60 1.80 -8.23
C VAL A 97 -3.25 1.82 -9.61
N VAL A 98 -4.56 1.58 -9.67
CA VAL A 98 -5.34 1.76 -10.89
C VAL A 98 -6.05 3.10 -10.82
N VAL A 99 -5.75 3.98 -11.74
CA VAL A 99 -6.29 5.33 -11.82
C VAL A 99 -6.71 5.66 -13.25
N HIS A 100 -7.75 6.46 -13.41
CA HIS A 100 -8.19 6.87 -14.74
C HIS A 100 -7.13 7.77 -15.41
N LYS A 101 -6.79 7.49 -16.68
CA LYS A 101 -5.73 8.19 -17.45
C LYS A 101 -5.83 9.72 -17.43
N ARG A 102 -7.03 10.28 -17.30
CA ARG A 102 -7.24 11.75 -17.25
C ARG A 102 -6.56 12.43 -16.04
N TYR A 103 -6.22 11.67 -15.00
CA TYR A 103 -5.55 12.18 -13.80
C TYR A 103 -4.03 12.04 -13.86
N LEU A 104 -3.50 11.37 -14.87
CA LEU A 104 -2.07 11.24 -15.09
C LEU A 104 -1.51 12.47 -15.79
N THR A 105 -0.30 12.86 -15.40
CA THR A 105 0.46 13.88 -16.12
C THR A 105 0.82 13.41 -17.53
N ALA A 106 1.21 14.33 -18.40
CA ALA A 106 1.64 13.99 -19.76
C ALA A 106 2.83 13.00 -19.76
N ASP A 107 3.79 13.18 -18.85
CA ASP A 107 4.96 12.30 -18.71
C ASP A 107 4.54 10.89 -18.24
N GLN A 108 3.64 10.79 -17.27
CA GLN A 108 3.10 9.50 -16.81
C GLN A 108 2.32 8.79 -17.93
N GLN A 109 1.55 9.53 -18.74
CA GLN A 109 0.85 8.95 -19.88
C GLN A 109 1.83 8.46 -20.97
N ALA A 110 2.93 9.18 -21.18
CA ALA A 110 3.97 8.77 -22.14
C ALA A 110 4.64 7.44 -21.69
N LEU A 111 4.86 7.24 -20.41
CA LEU A 111 5.38 5.98 -19.88
C LEU A 111 4.48 4.78 -20.19
N LEU A 112 3.16 4.96 -20.20
CA LEU A 112 2.22 3.88 -20.55
C LEU A 112 2.32 3.43 -22.03
N ALA A 113 2.95 4.22 -22.88
CA ALA A 113 3.18 3.89 -24.29
C ALA A 113 4.54 3.18 -24.53
N THR A 114 5.37 3.04 -23.50
CA THR A 114 6.63 2.30 -23.57
C THR A 114 6.40 0.79 -23.53
N THR A 115 7.28 0.02 -24.14
CA THR A 115 7.25 -1.44 -24.03
C THR A 115 7.59 -1.84 -22.58
N PRO A 116 6.76 -2.61 -21.90
CA PRO A 116 7.08 -3.12 -20.56
C PRO A 116 8.34 -3.97 -20.58
N THR A 117 9.10 -3.92 -19.47
CA THR A 117 10.17 -4.88 -19.23
C THR A 117 9.54 -6.20 -18.78
N GLU A 118 9.81 -7.28 -19.47
CA GLU A 118 9.42 -8.62 -19.02
C GLU A 118 10.33 -9.05 -17.87
N LEU A 119 9.71 -9.39 -16.76
CA LEU A 119 10.40 -9.91 -15.58
C LEU A 119 10.47 -11.45 -15.67
N PRO A 120 11.53 -12.08 -15.15
CA PRO A 120 11.59 -13.53 -15.09
C PRO A 120 10.54 -14.06 -14.09
N ALA A 121 10.03 -15.26 -14.33
CA ALA A 121 8.94 -15.86 -13.55
C ALA A 121 9.22 -16.06 -12.05
N TRP A 122 10.47 -15.93 -11.63
CA TRP A 122 10.88 -15.96 -10.21
C TRP A 122 10.97 -14.58 -9.55
N ASP A 123 10.75 -13.51 -10.30
CA ASP A 123 10.76 -12.16 -9.77
C ASP A 123 9.49 -11.93 -8.93
N SER A 124 9.63 -11.27 -7.78
CA SER A 124 8.53 -11.00 -6.86
C SER A 124 7.44 -10.06 -7.42
N LEU A 125 7.70 -9.44 -8.58
CA LEU A 125 6.76 -8.58 -9.30
C LEU A 125 6.29 -9.18 -10.63
N ALA A 126 6.64 -10.44 -10.96
CA ALA A 126 6.24 -11.10 -12.20
C ALA A 126 4.79 -11.60 -12.16
#